data_a764a7ac0d890f2829cb8d69ec5d942f
#
_entry.id   a764a7ac0d890f2829cb8d69ec5d942f
#
_cell.length_a   1.000
_cell.length_b   1.000
_cell.length_c   1.000
_cell.angle_alpha   90.00
_cell.angle_beta   90.00
_cell.angle_gamma   90.00
#
_symmetry.space_group_name_H-M   'P 1'
#
loop_
_entity.id
_entity.type
_entity.pdbx_description
1 polymer ?
#
loop_
_entity_poly.entity_id
_entity_poly.type
_entity_poly.pdbx_seq_one_letter_code
_entity_poly.pdbx_strand_id
1 'polypeptide(L)'
;MTDDEREQVGVCYKEQGEHAAVALGHQLVSGNTKEERVAAWIEQVKRHENAALFCFRGGLRSQTVQSWLATSGYQVPLVNGGYKALRSFLLTSLEECLSELNLVVIVGRTGVAKTALLNEACDTLRCPVVDLEGLAHHRGSAFGKRAESQPTQINFENHIVIPLQNMLTSVLYQILIYILLMVQKK
;
A
#
# COMPACT_ATOMS: atom_id res chain seq x y z
N MET A 1 10.12 -11.40 10.56
CA MET A 1 9.41 -12.55 11.19
C MET A 1 8.40 -13.10 10.21
N THR A 2 8.40 -14.40 10.00
CA THR A 2 7.37 -15.12 9.26
C THR A 2 6.04 -15.10 10.02
N ASP A 3 4.97 -15.61 9.42
CA ASP A 3 3.67 -15.69 10.09
C ASP A 3 3.71 -16.65 11.28
N ASP A 4 4.39 -17.79 11.12
CA ASP A 4 4.58 -18.79 12.20
C ASP A 4 5.39 -18.23 13.37
N GLU A 5 6.50 -17.54 13.09
CA GLU A 5 7.30 -16.87 14.14
C GLU A 5 6.47 -15.80 14.87
N ARG A 6 5.64 -15.06 14.12
CA ARG A 6 4.77 -14.04 14.71
C ARG A 6 3.69 -14.64 15.60
N GLU A 7 3.13 -15.78 15.22
CA GLU A 7 2.17 -16.51 16.00
C GLU A 7 2.79 -17.02 17.31
N GLN A 8 3.94 -17.67 17.23
CA GLN A 8 4.68 -18.16 18.41
C GLN A 8 4.98 -17.03 19.42
N VAL A 9 5.50 -15.89 18.91
CA VAL A 9 5.77 -14.72 19.76
C VAL A 9 4.48 -14.14 20.34
N GLY A 10 3.39 -14.15 19.55
CA GLY A 10 2.07 -13.67 20.01
C GLY A 10 1.45 -14.53 21.11
N VAL A 11 1.61 -15.86 21.02
CA VAL A 11 1.19 -16.80 22.07
C VAL A 11 2.03 -16.58 23.33
N CYS A 12 3.36 -16.56 23.18
CA CYS A 12 4.29 -16.30 24.28
C CYS A 12 3.98 -14.97 25.00
N TYR A 13 3.65 -13.91 24.23
CA TYR A 13 3.26 -12.63 24.82
C TYR A 13 2.02 -12.73 25.71
N LYS A 14 1.00 -13.51 25.28
CA LYS A 14 -0.24 -13.69 26.06
C LYS A 14 -0.03 -14.51 27.32
N GLU A 15 0.84 -15.52 27.24
CA GLU A 15 1.04 -16.48 28.33
C GLU A 15 2.10 -16.04 29.34
N GLN A 16 3.19 -15.40 28.87
CA GLN A 16 4.39 -15.14 29.66
C GLN A 16 4.78 -13.66 29.70
N GLY A 17 4.04 -12.80 28.97
CA GLY A 17 4.28 -11.35 28.93
C GLY A 17 5.33 -10.89 27.95
N GLU A 18 5.56 -9.57 27.97
CA GLU A 18 6.37 -8.87 26.96
C GLU A 18 7.84 -9.32 26.95
N HIS A 19 8.47 -9.46 28.12
CA HIS A 19 9.88 -9.82 28.22
C HIS A 19 10.18 -11.19 27.61
N ALA A 20 9.35 -12.19 27.91
CA ALA A 20 9.51 -13.53 27.34
C ALA A 20 9.29 -13.52 25.82
N ALA A 21 8.30 -12.79 25.33
CA ALA A 21 8.01 -12.66 23.91
C ALA A 21 9.15 -11.99 23.13
N VAL A 22 9.77 -10.95 23.70
CA VAL A 22 10.94 -10.27 23.11
C VAL A 22 12.14 -11.23 23.07
N ALA A 23 12.42 -11.95 24.14
CA ALA A 23 13.49 -12.94 24.19
C ALA A 23 13.29 -14.04 23.15
N LEU A 24 12.09 -14.60 23.06
CA LEU A 24 11.74 -15.60 22.04
C LEU A 24 11.92 -15.04 20.62
N GLY A 25 11.46 -13.81 20.36
CA GLY A 25 11.63 -13.15 19.07
C GLY A 25 13.08 -13.01 18.65
N HIS A 26 13.97 -12.65 19.57
CA HIS A 26 15.41 -12.62 19.33
C HIS A 26 16.03 -14.01 19.11
N GLN A 27 15.54 -15.03 19.79
CA GLN A 27 15.98 -16.39 19.61
C GLN A 27 15.59 -16.94 18.24
N LEU A 28 14.33 -16.75 17.83
CA LEU A 28 13.81 -17.20 16.52
C LEU A 28 14.51 -16.49 15.35
N VAL A 29 14.89 -15.22 15.53
CA VAL A 29 15.58 -14.44 14.51
C VAL A 29 17.01 -14.15 14.97
N SER A 30 17.85 -15.19 14.94
CA SER A 30 19.26 -15.15 15.34
C SER A 30 20.18 -15.80 14.31
N GLY A 31 21.49 -15.68 14.46
CA GLY A 31 22.49 -16.31 13.59
C GLY A 31 22.25 -16.04 12.10
N ASN A 32 22.40 -17.07 11.28
CA ASN A 32 22.26 -16.97 9.82
C ASN A 32 20.90 -16.36 9.38
N THR A 33 19.81 -16.74 10.05
CA THR A 33 18.48 -16.21 9.73
C THR A 33 18.42 -14.68 9.88
N LYS A 34 19.06 -14.14 10.91
CA LYS A 34 19.16 -12.68 11.10
C LYS A 34 20.03 -12.06 10.01
N GLU A 35 21.19 -12.64 9.73
CA GLU A 35 22.16 -12.13 8.75
C GLU A 35 21.55 -12.08 7.34
N GLU A 36 20.91 -13.16 6.90
CA GLU A 36 20.22 -13.23 5.61
C GLU A 36 19.11 -12.15 5.48
N ARG A 37 18.31 -11.97 6.53
CA ARG A 37 17.25 -10.96 6.53
C ARG A 37 17.80 -9.54 6.51
N VAL A 38 18.84 -9.27 7.29
CA VAL A 38 19.50 -7.96 7.30
C VAL A 38 20.11 -7.67 5.93
N ALA A 39 20.79 -8.63 5.31
CA ALA A 39 21.35 -8.49 3.97
C ALA A 39 20.25 -8.17 2.93
N ALA A 40 19.13 -8.90 2.96
CA ALA A 40 18.01 -8.63 2.06
C ALA A 40 17.39 -7.23 2.26
N TRP A 41 17.28 -6.76 3.49
CA TRP A 41 16.79 -5.39 3.76
C TRP A 41 17.80 -4.32 3.32
N ILE A 42 19.09 -4.54 3.50
CA ILE A 42 20.14 -3.65 2.99
C ILE A 42 20.05 -3.51 1.48
N GLU A 43 19.80 -4.59 0.75
CA GLU A 43 19.60 -4.51 -0.70
C GLU A 43 18.39 -3.65 -1.08
N GLN A 44 17.27 -3.76 -0.35
CA GLN A 44 16.11 -2.91 -0.58
C GLN A 44 16.41 -1.43 -0.28
N VAL A 45 17.10 -1.16 0.82
CA VAL A 45 17.51 0.21 1.18
C VAL A 45 18.43 0.81 0.12
N LYS A 46 19.35 0.04 -0.45
CA LYS A 46 20.23 0.49 -1.54
C LYS A 46 19.49 0.79 -2.84
N ARG A 47 18.40 0.08 -3.10
CA ARG A 47 17.58 0.28 -4.32
C ARG A 47 16.65 1.49 -4.23
N HIS A 48 16.34 1.96 -3.04
CA HIS A 48 15.34 3.00 -2.79
C HIS A 48 15.91 4.11 -1.92
N GLU A 49 16.21 5.25 -2.49
CA GLU A 49 16.82 6.41 -1.78
C GLU A 49 15.97 6.90 -0.59
N ASN A 50 14.64 6.79 -0.70
CA ASN A 50 13.70 7.23 0.32
C ASN A 50 13.06 6.07 1.10
N ALA A 51 13.84 5.00 1.34
CA ALA A 51 13.35 3.86 2.11
C ALA A 51 13.00 4.26 3.55
N ALA A 52 11.87 3.78 4.04
CA ALA A 52 11.45 3.92 5.44
C ALA A 52 11.00 2.56 5.99
N LEU A 53 11.17 2.36 7.29
CA LEU A 53 10.75 1.15 7.98
C LEU A 53 9.44 1.36 8.70
N PHE A 54 8.60 0.36 8.65
CA PHE A 54 7.40 0.31 9.50
C PHE A 54 7.06 -1.12 9.91
N CYS A 55 6.38 -1.27 11.02
CA CYS A 55 5.61 -2.45 11.36
C CYS A 55 4.16 -2.04 11.58
N PHE A 56 3.30 -2.94 12.00
CA PHE A 56 1.86 -2.63 12.08
C PHE A 56 1.52 -1.43 12.96
N ARG A 57 2.24 -1.24 14.10
CA ARG A 57 2.01 -0.14 15.05
C ARG A 57 3.25 0.74 15.31
N GLY A 58 4.34 0.58 14.57
CA GLY A 58 5.58 1.34 14.80
C GLY A 58 6.34 0.95 16.08
N GLY A 59 6.09 -0.26 16.61
CA GLY A 59 6.70 -0.72 17.86
C GLY A 59 8.02 -1.49 17.68
N LEU A 60 8.35 -2.33 18.67
CA LEU A 60 9.62 -3.05 18.82
C LEU A 60 10.14 -3.72 17.54
N ARG A 61 9.27 -4.33 16.73
CA ARG A 61 9.71 -5.02 15.50
C ARG A 61 10.46 -4.10 14.53
N SER A 62 9.92 -2.91 14.26
CA SER A 62 10.56 -1.95 13.37
C SER A 62 11.79 -1.30 14.01
N GLN A 63 11.75 -1.05 15.30
CA GLN A 63 12.88 -0.51 16.06
C GLN A 63 14.06 -1.50 16.10
N THR A 64 13.79 -2.79 16.28
CA THR A 64 14.81 -3.85 16.26
C THR A 64 15.47 -3.93 14.87
N VAL A 65 14.69 -3.91 13.79
CA VAL A 65 15.23 -3.91 12.43
C VAL A 65 16.04 -2.65 12.16
N GLN A 66 15.57 -1.48 12.60
CA GLN A 66 16.32 -0.22 12.48
C GLN A 66 17.67 -0.31 13.19
N SER A 67 17.71 -0.84 14.41
CA SER A 67 18.96 -1.04 15.16
C SER A 67 19.92 -1.97 14.41
N TRP A 68 19.45 -3.07 13.84
CA TRP A 68 20.29 -3.98 13.07
C TRP A 68 20.85 -3.34 11.79
N LEU A 69 20.05 -2.57 11.07
CA LEU A 69 20.50 -1.82 9.90
C LEU A 69 21.51 -0.74 10.29
N ALA A 70 21.28 -0.02 11.39
CA ALA A 70 22.19 0.98 11.90
C ALA A 70 23.55 0.37 12.28
N THR A 71 23.57 -0.81 12.90
CA THR A 71 24.82 -1.56 13.20
C THR A 71 25.57 -1.93 11.92
N SER A 72 24.86 -2.11 10.81
CA SER A 72 25.44 -2.39 9.49
C SER A 72 25.77 -1.10 8.69
N GLY A 73 25.65 0.09 9.29
CA GLY A 73 25.98 1.38 8.68
C GLY A 73 24.84 2.05 7.90
N TYR A 74 23.60 1.53 7.99
CA TYR A 74 22.45 2.06 7.25
C TYR A 74 21.47 2.75 8.20
N GLN A 75 21.31 4.08 8.05
CA GLN A 75 20.33 4.87 8.81
C GLN A 75 19.02 4.93 8.00
N VAL A 76 17.98 4.29 8.51
CA VAL A 76 16.67 4.24 7.87
C VAL A 76 15.61 4.80 8.82
N PRO A 77 14.80 5.79 8.41
CA PRO A 77 13.77 6.37 9.26
C PRO A 77 12.64 5.37 9.55
N LEU A 78 12.00 5.55 10.70
CA LEU A 78 10.78 4.82 11.08
C LEU A 78 9.54 5.65 10.79
N VAL A 79 8.50 4.99 10.30
CA VAL A 79 7.16 5.58 10.23
C VAL A 79 6.54 5.53 11.64
N ASN A 80 6.34 6.69 12.24
CA ASN A 80 5.70 6.81 13.56
C ASN A 80 4.27 6.26 13.52
N GLY A 81 3.90 5.42 14.48
CA GLY A 81 2.61 4.72 14.52
C GLY A 81 2.47 3.60 13.49
N GLY A 82 3.49 3.38 12.65
CA GLY A 82 3.58 2.27 11.70
C GLY A 82 2.50 2.29 10.62
N TYR A 83 2.16 1.09 10.10
CA TYR A 83 1.15 0.95 9.05
C TYR A 83 -0.23 1.53 9.45
N LYS A 84 -0.61 1.42 10.72
CA LYS A 84 -1.88 1.97 11.19
C LYS A 84 -1.97 3.49 10.99
N ALA A 85 -0.91 4.23 11.35
CA ALA A 85 -0.86 5.66 11.16
C ALA A 85 -0.78 6.03 9.66
N LEU A 86 0.05 5.31 8.89
CA LEU A 86 0.13 5.48 7.44
C LEU A 86 -1.23 5.27 6.77
N ARG A 87 -1.95 4.22 7.15
CA ARG A 87 -3.29 3.94 6.63
C ARG A 87 -4.29 5.05 6.97
N SER A 88 -4.27 5.55 8.22
CA SER A 88 -5.13 6.67 8.62
C SER A 88 -4.82 7.91 7.79
N PHE A 89 -3.55 8.24 7.61
CA PHE A 89 -3.11 9.33 6.76
C PHE A 89 -3.59 9.17 5.31
N LEU A 90 -3.44 7.99 4.71
CA LEU A 90 -3.90 7.74 3.35
C LEU A 90 -5.42 7.92 3.19
N LEU A 91 -6.22 7.49 4.17
CA LEU A 91 -7.68 7.67 4.13
C LEU A 91 -8.07 9.16 4.22
N THR A 92 -7.45 9.89 5.15
CA THR A 92 -7.70 11.35 5.27
C THR A 92 -7.27 12.06 3.99
N SER A 93 -6.10 11.74 3.45
CA SER A 93 -5.62 12.31 2.19
C SER A 93 -6.55 11.98 1.01
N LEU A 94 -7.18 10.80 0.99
CA LEU A 94 -8.16 10.46 -0.03
C LEU A 94 -9.38 11.39 0.03
N GLU A 95 -9.91 11.64 1.23
CA GLU A 95 -11.04 12.55 1.43
C GLU A 95 -10.69 13.98 1.02
N GLU A 96 -9.52 14.46 1.40
CA GLU A 96 -9.00 15.77 1.01
C GLU A 96 -8.84 15.87 -0.52
N CYS A 97 -8.19 14.91 -1.15
CA CYS A 97 -8.04 14.86 -2.61
C CYS A 97 -9.38 14.89 -3.34
N LEU A 98 -10.36 14.11 -2.88
CA LEU A 98 -11.69 14.07 -3.49
C LEU A 98 -12.45 15.39 -3.33
N SER A 99 -12.18 16.18 -2.28
CA SER A 99 -12.80 17.48 -2.07
C SER A 99 -12.22 18.60 -2.95
N GLU A 100 -10.95 18.47 -3.34
CA GLU A 100 -10.22 19.50 -4.10
C GLU A 100 -10.20 19.26 -5.61
N LEU A 101 -10.37 18.01 -6.04
CA LEU A 101 -10.31 17.64 -7.45
C LEU A 101 -11.66 17.80 -8.17
N ASN A 102 -11.61 18.36 -9.36
CA ASN A 102 -12.74 18.33 -10.28
C ASN A 102 -12.80 16.99 -11.00
N LEU A 103 -13.74 16.14 -10.63
CA LEU A 103 -13.84 14.78 -11.09
C LEU A 103 -14.81 14.64 -12.26
N VAL A 104 -14.36 14.05 -13.37
CA VAL A 104 -15.22 13.63 -14.46
C VAL A 104 -15.37 12.13 -14.43
N VAL A 105 -16.59 11.64 -14.25
CA VAL A 105 -16.90 10.21 -14.14
C VAL A 105 -17.48 9.72 -15.44
N ILE A 106 -16.79 8.77 -16.11
CA ILE A 106 -17.30 8.12 -17.31
C ILE A 106 -18.07 6.86 -16.91
N VAL A 107 -19.36 6.85 -17.17
CA VAL A 107 -20.27 5.74 -16.89
C VAL A 107 -20.84 5.17 -18.18
N GLY A 108 -21.16 3.88 -18.20
CA GLY A 108 -21.78 3.25 -19.36
C GLY A 108 -21.81 1.73 -19.24
N ARG A 109 -22.57 1.08 -20.13
CA ARG A 109 -22.70 -0.38 -20.17
C ARG A 109 -21.35 -1.06 -20.43
N THR A 110 -21.24 -2.33 -20.05
CA THR A 110 -20.09 -3.17 -20.40
C THR A 110 -19.95 -3.27 -21.90
N GLY A 111 -18.72 -3.17 -22.41
CA GLY A 111 -18.42 -3.28 -23.85
C GLY A 111 -18.53 -1.99 -24.67
N VAL A 112 -18.89 -0.84 -24.08
CA VAL A 112 -18.95 0.45 -24.81
C VAL A 112 -17.58 1.17 -24.87
N ALA A 113 -16.49 0.44 -24.75
CA ALA A 113 -15.12 0.93 -24.91
C ALA A 113 -14.70 2.09 -23.95
N LYS A 114 -15.26 2.18 -22.73
CA LYS A 114 -14.89 3.20 -21.75
C LYS A 114 -13.40 3.29 -21.48
N THR A 115 -12.76 2.14 -21.29
CA THR A 115 -11.30 2.07 -21.01
C THR A 115 -10.48 2.57 -22.21
N ALA A 116 -10.91 2.27 -23.44
CA ALA A 116 -10.26 2.79 -24.64
C ALA A 116 -10.38 4.33 -24.71
N LEU A 117 -11.57 4.85 -24.43
CA LEU A 117 -11.80 6.30 -24.37
C LEU A 117 -10.95 6.98 -23.30
N LEU A 118 -10.77 6.36 -22.12
CA LEU A 118 -9.89 6.89 -21.09
C LEU A 118 -8.43 6.93 -21.52
N ASN A 119 -7.94 5.87 -22.13
CA ASN A 119 -6.57 5.81 -22.61
C ASN A 119 -6.33 6.90 -23.67
N GLU A 120 -7.27 7.05 -24.61
CA GLU A 120 -7.20 8.10 -25.63
C GLU A 120 -7.26 9.52 -25.01
N ALA A 121 -8.09 9.73 -23.99
CA ALA A 121 -8.15 10.98 -23.26
C ALA A 121 -6.82 11.27 -22.53
N CYS A 122 -6.22 10.25 -21.92
CA CYS A 122 -4.90 10.37 -21.29
C CYS A 122 -3.83 10.77 -22.31
N ASP A 123 -3.79 10.10 -23.45
CA ASP A 123 -2.77 10.30 -24.48
C ASP A 123 -2.95 11.63 -25.23
N THR A 124 -4.20 11.98 -25.57
CA THR A 124 -4.52 13.14 -26.40
C THR A 124 -4.63 14.44 -25.59
N LEU A 125 -5.33 14.38 -24.47
CA LEU A 125 -5.57 15.56 -23.61
C LEU A 125 -4.54 15.70 -22.51
N ARG A 126 -3.66 14.70 -22.32
CA ARG A 126 -2.69 14.61 -21.24
C ARG A 126 -3.32 14.82 -19.86
N CYS A 127 -4.58 14.44 -19.72
CA CYS A 127 -5.26 14.50 -18.43
C CYS A 127 -4.98 13.22 -17.62
N PRO A 128 -4.81 13.34 -16.30
CA PRO A 128 -4.61 12.18 -15.47
C PRO A 128 -5.89 11.33 -15.40
N VAL A 129 -5.70 10.03 -15.41
CA VAL A 129 -6.79 9.06 -15.43
C VAL A 129 -6.59 8.03 -14.32
N VAL A 130 -7.67 7.62 -13.66
CA VAL A 130 -7.69 6.50 -12.73
C VAL A 130 -8.64 5.42 -13.25
N ASP A 131 -8.07 4.30 -13.68
CA ASP A 131 -8.85 3.11 -14.12
C ASP A 131 -9.24 2.27 -12.90
N LEU A 132 -10.40 2.53 -12.32
CA LEU A 132 -10.92 1.81 -11.17
C LEU A 132 -11.19 0.33 -11.48
N GLU A 133 -11.57 -0.04 -12.71
CA GLU A 133 -11.75 -1.43 -13.12
C GLU A 133 -10.39 -2.16 -13.16
N GLY A 134 -9.38 -1.51 -13.69
CA GLY A 134 -8.02 -2.02 -13.72
C GLY A 134 -7.47 -2.22 -12.31
N LEU A 135 -7.58 -1.21 -11.45
CA LEU A 135 -7.15 -1.27 -10.06
C LEU A 135 -7.89 -2.34 -9.22
N ALA A 136 -9.16 -2.59 -9.53
CA ALA A 136 -9.95 -3.63 -8.89
C ALA A 136 -9.70 -5.04 -9.46
N HIS A 137 -8.88 -5.20 -10.47
CA HIS A 137 -8.74 -6.44 -11.25
C HIS A 137 -10.08 -7.02 -11.68
N HIS A 138 -10.99 -6.15 -12.13
CA HIS A 138 -12.37 -6.50 -12.48
C HIS A 138 -12.82 -5.81 -13.77
N ARG A 139 -13.68 -6.46 -14.54
CA ARG A 139 -14.20 -5.90 -15.81
C ARG A 139 -15.55 -5.19 -15.66
N GLY A 140 -15.96 -4.94 -14.44
CA GLY A 140 -17.19 -4.21 -14.14
C GLY A 140 -18.51 -4.86 -14.54
N SER A 141 -18.55 -6.16 -14.74
CA SER A 141 -19.78 -6.89 -15.03
C SER A 141 -19.99 -8.03 -14.05
N ALA A 142 -21.21 -8.61 -14.01
CA ALA A 142 -21.50 -9.78 -13.16
C ALA A 142 -20.53 -10.96 -13.41
N PHE A 143 -19.97 -11.05 -14.62
CA PHE A 143 -18.99 -12.05 -15.03
C PHE A 143 -17.59 -11.47 -15.21
N GLY A 144 -17.31 -10.32 -14.60
CA GLY A 144 -16.12 -9.52 -14.85
C GLY A 144 -14.86 -9.95 -14.09
N LYS A 145 -14.88 -11.08 -13.36
CA LYS A 145 -13.68 -11.61 -12.68
C LYS A 145 -12.58 -11.88 -13.70
N ARG A 146 -11.37 -11.44 -13.39
CA ARG A 146 -10.15 -11.78 -14.13
C ARG A 146 -9.53 -13.06 -13.55
N ALA A 147 -8.55 -13.65 -14.24
CA ALA A 147 -7.77 -14.77 -13.74
C ALA A 147 -6.96 -14.38 -12.48
N GLU A 148 -6.53 -13.14 -12.41
CA GLU A 148 -5.87 -12.56 -11.25
C GLU A 148 -6.87 -12.33 -10.10
N SER A 149 -6.43 -12.56 -8.87
CA SER A 149 -7.24 -12.29 -7.68
C SER A 149 -7.51 -10.80 -7.53
N GLN A 150 -8.71 -10.46 -7.10
CA GLN A 150 -9.02 -9.08 -6.75
C GLN A 150 -8.20 -8.64 -5.53
N PRO A 151 -7.71 -7.39 -5.50
CA PRO A 151 -7.04 -6.85 -4.34
C PRO A 151 -8.01 -6.81 -3.15
N THR A 152 -7.46 -6.83 -1.94
CA THR A 152 -8.26 -6.53 -0.75
C THR A 152 -8.77 -5.08 -0.84
N GLN A 153 -9.86 -4.77 -0.13
CA GLN A 153 -10.38 -3.40 -0.05
C GLN A 153 -9.29 -2.39 0.34
N ILE A 154 -8.46 -2.75 1.31
CA ILE A 154 -7.35 -1.92 1.79
C ILE A 154 -6.34 -1.64 0.67
N ASN A 155 -5.94 -2.67 -0.08
CA ASN A 155 -4.98 -2.51 -1.16
C ASN A 155 -5.57 -1.69 -2.31
N PHE A 156 -6.84 -1.91 -2.65
CA PHE A 156 -7.55 -1.13 -3.64
C PHE A 156 -7.56 0.36 -3.30
N GLU A 157 -7.95 0.72 -2.07
CA GLU A 157 -7.98 2.11 -1.60
C GLU A 157 -6.57 2.73 -1.59
N ASN A 158 -5.54 2.00 -1.14
CA ASN A 158 -4.16 2.48 -1.19
C ASN A 158 -3.70 2.77 -2.63
N HIS A 159 -4.08 1.93 -3.60
CA HIS A 159 -3.74 2.12 -5.00
C HIS A 159 -4.46 3.32 -5.64
N ILE A 160 -5.60 3.74 -5.10
CA ILE A 160 -6.30 4.95 -5.56
C ILE A 160 -5.64 6.22 -5.01
N VAL A 161 -5.27 6.21 -3.73
CA VAL A 161 -4.75 7.42 -3.05
C VAL A 161 -3.47 7.93 -3.68
N ILE A 162 -2.52 7.04 -4.00
CA ILE A 162 -1.20 7.43 -4.51
C ILE A 162 -1.28 8.24 -5.82
N PRO A 163 -1.99 7.79 -6.87
CA PRO A 163 -2.18 8.60 -8.07
C PRO A 163 -2.86 9.94 -7.78
N LEU A 164 -3.88 9.96 -6.92
CA LEU A 164 -4.61 11.19 -6.59
C LEU A 164 -3.72 12.23 -5.90
N GLN A 165 -2.89 11.83 -4.96
CA GLN A 165 -1.93 12.73 -4.30
C GLN A 165 -0.92 13.29 -5.29
N ASN A 166 -0.40 12.47 -6.19
CA ASN A 166 0.52 12.92 -7.23
C ASN A 166 -0.13 13.96 -8.16
N MET A 167 -1.44 13.86 -8.38
CA MET A 167 -2.20 14.83 -9.17
C MET A 167 -2.37 16.17 -8.47
N LEU A 168 -2.64 16.19 -7.18
CA LEU A 168 -2.75 17.43 -6.40
C LEU A 168 -1.43 18.18 -6.32
N THR A 169 -0.33 17.47 -6.25
CA THR A 169 1.01 18.07 -6.16
C THR A 169 1.54 18.57 -7.51
N SER A 170 0.96 18.11 -8.62
CA SER A 170 1.34 18.59 -9.95
C SER A 170 0.47 19.79 -10.35
N VAL A 171 1.06 20.98 -10.44
CA VAL A 171 0.44 22.27 -10.75
C VAL A 171 -0.38 22.31 -12.08
N LEU A 172 -0.34 21.24 -12.88
CA LEU A 172 -0.90 21.20 -14.23
C LEU A 172 -2.27 20.54 -14.35
N TYR A 173 -2.84 19.92 -13.31
CA TYR A 173 -4.01 19.07 -13.48
C TYR A 173 -5.15 19.42 -12.50
N GLN A 174 -6.09 20.23 -12.98
CA GLN A 174 -7.33 20.53 -12.26
C GLN A 174 -8.50 19.60 -12.62
N ILE A 175 -8.33 18.68 -13.56
CA ILE A 175 -9.41 17.78 -14.02
C ILE A 175 -8.91 16.34 -13.95
N LEU A 176 -9.64 15.53 -13.22
CA LEU A 176 -9.43 14.07 -13.14
C LEU A 176 -10.60 13.34 -13.78
N ILE A 177 -10.33 12.41 -14.69
CA ILE A 177 -11.35 11.57 -15.31
C ILE A 177 -11.40 10.20 -14.64
N TYR A 178 -12.53 9.84 -14.03
CA TYR A 178 -12.77 8.54 -13.39
C TYR A 178 -13.67 7.65 -14.25
N ILE A 179 -13.43 6.35 -14.23
CA ILE A 179 -14.45 5.38 -14.58
C ILE A 179 -15.09 4.84 -13.30
N LEU A 180 -16.32 5.18 -13.05
CA LEU A 180 -17.15 4.53 -12.05
C LEU A 180 -18.11 3.57 -12.76
N LEU A 181 -18.04 2.28 -12.41
CA LEU A 181 -19.02 1.32 -12.82
C LEU A 181 -20.22 1.39 -11.88
N MET A 182 -21.31 1.88 -12.40
CA MET A 182 -22.60 1.58 -11.81
C MET A 182 -23.08 0.23 -12.34
N VAL A 183 -22.91 -0.82 -11.53
CA VAL A 183 -23.71 -2.02 -11.70
C VAL A 183 -25.15 -1.61 -11.40
N GLN A 184 -25.96 -1.41 -12.42
CA GLN A 184 -27.40 -1.29 -12.22
C GLN A 184 -27.89 -2.64 -11.66
N LYS A 185 -28.17 -2.67 -10.36
CA LYS A 185 -29.05 -3.69 -9.81
C LYS A 185 -30.40 -3.57 -10.54
N LYS A 186 -30.77 -4.60 -11.29
CA LYS A 186 -32.17 -4.85 -11.63
C LYS A 186 -32.89 -5.36 -10.39
#